data_8fa5ae99df38320dba761f1997a84517
#
_entry.id   8fa5ae99df38320dba761f1997a84517
#
_cell.length_a   1.000
_cell.length_b   1.000
_cell.length_c   1.000
_cell.angle_alpha   90.00
_cell.angle_beta   90.00
_cell.angle_gamma   90.00
#
_symmetry.space_group_name_H-M   'P 1'
#
loop_
_entity.id
_entity.type
_entity.pdbx_description
1 polymer ?
#
loop_
_entity_poly.entity_id
_entity_poly.type
_entity_poly.pdbx_seq_one_letter_code
_entity_poly.pdbx_strand_id
1 'polypeptide(L)'
;MNLYLVRHGQSTGNVGGTLMGQSDHPLTALGEEQARAAAARLAPFGPMPLHCSDLPRAVATAEHILCAWTSRADPGAERDANRGDGVQDRQGLLPDARLREIDLGDYEGRSWEEFEADDDLRAAFTADPYGTALPGGESLAHLVARVLTAVRDVLAAHGLSDDADLSTEAVATSNASAVASGFHAIAPGENACIVAHDGPIRAILNHYLGVPPEKWWTLSTTHGGVSLLQFSGGWVNVRYVNATSHLAGLGDTAFVPSAPDDAPAAR
;
A
#
# COMPACT_ATOMS: atom_id res chain seq x y z
N MET A 1 14.18 -3.31 11.18
CA MET A 1 12.92 -2.57 11.13
C MET A 1 11.84 -3.41 10.46
N ASN A 2 10.60 -3.38 10.96
CA ASN A 2 9.44 -3.93 10.26
C ASN A 2 8.64 -2.79 9.63
N LEU A 3 8.35 -2.90 8.33
CA LEU A 3 7.49 -1.97 7.61
C LEU A 3 6.17 -2.67 7.27
N TYR A 4 5.10 -2.24 7.92
CA TYR A 4 3.75 -2.70 7.63
C TYR A 4 3.15 -1.84 6.52
N LEU A 5 2.59 -2.48 5.50
CA LEU A 5 1.87 -1.83 4.42
C LEU A 5 0.40 -2.24 4.51
N VAL A 6 -0.49 -1.26 4.53
CA VAL A 6 -1.94 -1.48 4.68
C VAL A 6 -2.65 -0.80 3.50
N ARG A 7 -3.43 -1.55 2.74
CA ARG A 7 -4.35 -0.95 1.78
C ARG A 7 -5.54 -0.38 2.52
N HIS A 8 -5.97 0.83 2.16
CA HIS A 8 -7.18 1.44 2.73
C HIS A 8 -8.40 0.51 2.62
N GLY A 9 -9.39 0.68 3.50
CA GLY A 9 -10.69 0.01 3.40
C GLY A 9 -11.43 0.40 2.12
N GLN A 10 -12.42 -0.39 1.69
CA GLN A 10 -13.23 -0.10 0.51
C GLN A 10 -13.82 1.31 0.59
N SER A 11 -13.70 2.10 -0.49
CA SER A 11 -14.31 3.42 -0.61
C SER A 11 -15.52 3.40 -1.55
N THR A 12 -16.34 4.47 -1.48
CA THR A 12 -17.51 4.61 -2.36
C THR A 12 -17.16 4.55 -3.84
N GLY A 13 -15.98 5.00 -4.21
CA GLY A 13 -15.52 4.91 -5.58
C GLY A 13 -15.07 3.50 -6.01
N ASN A 14 -14.75 2.59 -5.07
CA ASN A 14 -14.46 1.20 -5.41
C ASN A 14 -15.72 0.38 -5.74
N VAL A 15 -16.90 0.91 -5.51
CA VAL A 15 -18.22 0.24 -5.68
C VAL A 15 -18.85 0.67 -7.00
N GLY A 16 -18.30 1.09 -7.97
CA GLY A 16 -18.98 1.57 -9.19
C GLY A 16 -18.38 1.06 -10.49
N GLY A 17 -17.28 0.30 -10.42
CA GLY A 17 -16.59 -0.16 -11.64
C GLY A 17 -15.96 0.97 -12.45
N THR A 18 -15.78 2.14 -11.85
CA THR A 18 -15.12 3.29 -12.48
C THR A 18 -13.63 3.30 -12.16
N LEU A 19 -12.87 3.91 -13.05
CA LEU A 19 -11.44 4.18 -12.86
C LEU A 19 -11.26 5.21 -11.74
N MET A 20 -10.50 4.85 -10.73
CA MET A 20 -10.29 5.67 -9.56
C MET A 20 -8.81 5.82 -9.23
N GLY A 21 -8.34 7.04 -9.28
CA GLY A 21 -7.01 7.43 -8.86
C GLY A 21 -7.04 8.31 -7.62
N GLN A 22 -6.96 9.63 -7.80
CA GLN A 22 -6.82 10.60 -6.71
C GLN A 22 -8.12 11.31 -6.28
N SER A 23 -9.25 10.97 -6.86
CA SER A 23 -10.55 11.53 -6.46
C SER A 23 -10.88 11.21 -4.99
N ASP A 24 -11.55 12.16 -4.33
CA ASP A 24 -11.95 12.03 -2.93
C ASP A 24 -13.20 11.18 -2.78
N HIS A 25 -13.04 10.02 -2.15
CA HIS A 25 -14.11 9.10 -1.85
C HIS A 25 -13.98 8.60 -0.40
N PRO A 26 -15.04 8.74 0.43
CA PRO A 26 -15.04 8.21 1.78
C PRO A 26 -15.11 6.69 1.79
N LEU A 27 -14.79 6.09 2.93
CA LEU A 27 -15.00 4.65 3.15
C LEU A 27 -16.48 4.30 3.05
N THR A 28 -16.77 3.09 2.56
CA THR A 28 -18.11 2.48 2.69
C THR A 28 -18.26 1.89 4.09
N ALA A 29 -19.48 1.46 4.47
CA ALA A 29 -19.69 0.73 5.72
C ALA A 29 -18.80 -0.52 5.80
N LEU A 30 -18.63 -1.26 4.69
CA LEU A 30 -17.69 -2.39 4.62
C LEU A 30 -16.25 -1.92 4.78
N GLY A 31 -15.87 -0.79 4.16
CA GLY A 31 -14.53 -0.22 4.29
C GLY A 31 -14.18 0.17 5.73
N GLU A 32 -15.16 0.68 6.47
CA GLU A 32 -15.04 0.98 7.90
C GLU A 32 -14.79 -0.29 8.73
N GLU A 33 -15.48 -1.39 8.41
CA GLU A 33 -15.25 -2.69 9.06
C GLU A 33 -13.88 -3.27 8.72
N GLN A 34 -13.45 -3.17 7.47
CA GLN A 34 -12.12 -3.59 7.04
C GLN A 34 -11.01 -2.78 7.72
N ALA A 35 -11.19 -1.47 7.84
CA ALA A 35 -10.25 -0.59 8.55
C ALA A 35 -10.14 -0.96 10.05
N ARG A 36 -11.28 -1.22 10.71
CA ARG A 36 -11.28 -1.69 12.10
C ARG A 36 -10.61 -3.06 12.27
N ALA A 37 -10.82 -3.98 11.33
CA ALA A 37 -10.19 -5.29 11.36
C ALA A 37 -8.66 -5.19 11.17
N ALA A 38 -8.18 -4.36 10.23
CA ALA A 38 -6.76 -4.06 10.06
C ALA A 38 -6.15 -3.42 11.33
N ALA A 39 -6.87 -2.47 11.94
CA ALA A 39 -6.47 -1.83 13.19
C ALA A 39 -6.34 -2.85 14.34
N ALA A 40 -7.31 -3.75 14.51
CA ALA A 40 -7.26 -4.81 15.51
C ALA A 40 -6.06 -5.76 15.30
N ARG A 41 -5.75 -6.10 14.03
CA ARG A 41 -4.57 -6.91 13.69
C ARG A 41 -3.27 -6.21 14.04
N LEU A 42 -3.18 -4.89 13.84
CA LEU A 42 -1.97 -4.12 14.09
C LEU A 42 -1.85 -3.63 15.54
N ALA A 43 -2.91 -3.66 16.32
CA ALA A 43 -2.92 -3.21 17.71
C ALA A 43 -1.80 -3.81 18.59
N PRO A 44 -1.39 -5.10 18.43
CA PRO A 44 -0.30 -5.67 19.24
C PRO A 44 1.10 -5.12 18.91
N PHE A 45 1.28 -4.47 17.77
CA PHE A 45 2.61 -4.09 17.23
C PHE A 45 2.93 -2.60 17.37
N GLY A 46 1.95 -1.75 17.71
CA GLY A 46 2.11 -0.32 17.89
C GLY A 46 2.18 0.12 19.35
N PRO A 47 2.30 1.44 19.62
CA PRO A 47 2.37 2.50 18.60
C PRO A 47 3.69 2.53 17.83
N MET A 48 3.62 2.99 16.60
CA MET A 48 4.76 3.19 15.69
C MET A 48 4.49 4.41 14.79
N PRO A 49 5.50 5.01 14.11
CA PRO A 49 5.28 6.02 13.08
C PRO A 49 4.26 5.53 12.06
N LEU A 50 3.20 6.31 11.85
CA LEU A 50 2.08 5.97 11.00
C LEU A 50 1.98 6.95 9.83
N HIS A 51 2.60 6.59 8.72
CA HIS A 51 2.51 7.31 7.47
C HIS A 51 1.25 6.92 6.72
N CYS A 52 0.62 7.87 6.02
CA CYS A 52 -0.52 7.55 5.18
C CYS A 52 -0.58 8.45 3.95
N SER A 53 -1.22 7.97 2.88
CA SER A 53 -1.71 8.87 1.84
C SER A 53 -2.64 9.91 2.46
N ASP A 54 -2.61 11.13 1.94
CA ASP A 54 -3.49 12.22 2.39
C ASP A 54 -4.91 12.15 1.80
N LEU A 55 -5.20 11.14 0.95
CA LEU A 55 -6.56 10.91 0.44
C LEU A 55 -7.50 10.41 1.56
N PRO A 56 -8.76 10.88 1.62
CA PRO A 56 -9.67 10.65 2.73
C PRO A 56 -9.82 9.19 3.16
N ARG A 57 -9.91 8.26 2.21
CA ARG A 57 -10.04 6.81 2.48
C ARG A 57 -8.82 6.20 3.19
N ALA A 58 -7.62 6.70 2.87
CA ALA A 58 -6.40 6.23 3.52
C ALA A 58 -6.24 6.86 4.92
N VAL A 59 -6.55 8.15 5.05
CA VAL A 59 -6.56 8.87 6.33
C VAL A 59 -7.54 8.21 7.29
N ALA A 60 -8.80 7.96 6.88
CA ALA A 60 -9.79 7.31 7.72
C ALA A 60 -9.35 5.91 8.20
N THR A 61 -8.72 5.13 7.30
CA THR A 61 -8.17 3.81 7.65
C THR A 61 -7.04 3.95 8.68
N ALA A 62 -6.15 4.93 8.52
CA ALA A 62 -5.05 5.19 9.44
C ALA A 62 -5.56 5.69 10.81
N GLU A 63 -6.63 6.48 10.86
CA GLU A 63 -7.28 6.93 12.08
C GLU A 63 -7.79 5.74 12.92
N HIS A 64 -8.37 4.71 12.31
CA HIS A 64 -8.75 3.49 13.02
C HIS A 64 -7.54 2.78 13.64
N ILE A 65 -6.42 2.71 12.93
CA ILE A 65 -5.18 2.09 13.43
C ILE A 65 -4.64 2.90 14.62
N LEU A 66 -4.54 4.22 14.46
CA LEU A 66 -4.09 5.12 15.54
C LEU A 66 -4.96 5.00 16.79
N CYS A 67 -6.28 4.99 16.61
CA CYS A 67 -7.24 4.82 17.69
C CYS A 67 -7.04 3.49 18.45
N ALA A 68 -6.77 2.39 17.73
CA ALA A 68 -6.52 1.09 18.35
C ALA A 68 -5.23 1.08 19.19
N TRP A 69 -4.21 1.80 18.78
CA TRP A 69 -2.96 1.94 19.56
C TRP A 69 -3.13 2.82 20.80
N THR A 70 -3.81 3.97 20.68
CA THR A 70 -4.03 4.91 21.80
C THR A 70 -4.96 4.32 22.87
N SER A 71 -6.05 3.65 22.45
CA SER A 71 -6.98 2.98 23.38
C SER A 71 -6.32 1.84 24.18
N ARG A 72 -5.27 1.23 23.64
CA ARG A 72 -4.52 0.18 24.32
C ARG A 72 -3.50 0.75 25.30
N ALA A 73 -2.96 1.93 25.02
CA ALA A 73 -2.00 2.60 25.91
C ALA A 73 -2.65 3.14 27.19
N ASP A 74 -3.93 3.50 27.12
CA ASP A 74 -4.72 3.95 28.29
C ASP A 74 -6.08 3.23 28.34
N PRO A 75 -6.16 2.05 29.00
CA PRO A 75 -7.41 1.29 29.13
C PRO A 75 -8.49 1.99 29.95
N GLY A 76 -8.13 3.06 30.69
CA GLY A 76 -9.03 3.84 31.54
C GLY A 76 -9.54 5.13 30.92
N ALA A 77 -9.08 5.50 29.72
CA ALA A 77 -9.62 6.64 28.99
C ALA A 77 -11.08 6.37 28.65
N GLU A 78 -12.01 7.06 29.33
CA GLU A 78 -13.43 7.02 28.98
C GLU A 78 -13.58 7.45 27.51
N ARG A 79 -14.16 6.58 26.71
CA ARG A 79 -14.61 6.94 25.36
C ARG A 79 -15.71 7.96 25.53
N ASP A 80 -15.42 9.21 25.29
CA ASP A 80 -16.44 10.23 25.18
C ASP A 80 -17.34 9.89 23.97
N ALA A 81 -18.39 9.11 24.22
CA ALA A 81 -19.38 8.70 23.23
C ALA A 81 -20.10 9.89 22.60
N ASN A 82 -19.80 11.11 23.05
CA ASN A 82 -20.43 12.35 22.62
C ASN A 82 -19.47 13.24 21.79
N ARG A 83 -18.24 12.79 21.48
CA ARG A 83 -17.42 13.43 20.46
C ARG A 83 -18.00 13.06 19.11
N GLY A 84 -18.79 13.99 18.57
CA GLY A 84 -19.42 13.87 17.26
C GLY A 84 -18.42 13.55 16.15
N ASP A 85 -18.88 12.81 15.19
CA ASP A 85 -18.21 12.40 13.95
C ASP A 85 -17.46 13.56 13.28
N GLY A 86 -16.20 13.81 13.60
CA GLY A 86 -15.56 14.84 12.79
C GLY A 86 -14.17 15.34 13.11
N VAL A 87 -13.63 15.18 14.29
CA VAL A 87 -12.24 15.59 14.54
C VAL A 87 -11.60 14.59 15.52
N GLN A 88 -11.20 13.45 14.99
CA GLN A 88 -10.26 12.61 15.72
C GLN A 88 -8.92 13.36 15.80
N ASP A 89 -8.30 13.31 16.97
CA ASP A 89 -6.97 13.89 17.17
C ASP A 89 -5.98 13.22 16.22
N ARG A 90 -5.65 13.92 15.13
CA ARG A 90 -4.71 13.43 14.09
C ARG A 90 -3.25 13.55 14.52
N GLN A 91 -3.00 13.88 15.80
CA GLN A 91 -1.65 13.87 16.34
C GLN A 91 -1.09 12.44 16.27
N GLY A 92 -0.05 12.28 15.47
CA GLY A 92 0.59 10.97 15.23
C GLY A 92 0.37 10.38 13.84
N LEU A 93 -0.50 10.97 13.00
CA LEU A 93 -0.54 10.66 11.58
C LEU A 93 0.50 11.51 10.81
N LEU A 94 1.13 10.89 9.83
CA LEU A 94 2.13 11.51 8.95
C LEU A 94 1.62 11.42 7.49
N PRO A 95 0.70 12.32 7.07
CA PRO A 95 0.19 12.32 5.70
C PRO A 95 1.29 12.69 4.71
N ASP A 96 1.35 11.96 3.58
CA ASP A 96 2.29 12.19 2.50
C ASP A 96 1.62 12.01 1.14
N ALA A 97 1.54 13.07 0.35
CA ALA A 97 0.93 13.05 -0.97
C ALA A 97 1.67 12.11 -1.95
N ARG A 98 2.94 11.79 -1.70
CA ARG A 98 3.70 10.82 -2.50
C ARG A 98 3.17 9.39 -2.35
N LEU A 99 2.32 9.12 -1.35
CA LEU A 99 1.65 7.83 -1.12
C LEU A 99 0.25 7.75 -1.76
N ARG A 100 -0.21 8.79 -2.48
CA ARG A 100 -1.49 8.78 -3.21
C ARG A 100 -1.52 7.67 -4.25
N GLU A 101 -2.73 7.24 -4.61
CA GLU A 101 -2.97 6.36 -5.75
C GLU A 101 -2.46 7.00 -7.05
N ILE A 102 -2.33 6.21 -8.11
CA ILE A 102 -2.00 6.73 -9.44
C ILE A 102 -2.95 7.85 -9.83
N ASP A 103 -2.38 8.92 -10.41
CA ASP A 103 -3.18 9.99 -11.00
C ASP A 103 -3.67 9.55 -12.38
N LEU A 104 -4.97 9.41 -12.53
CA LEU A 104 -5.60 9.00 -13.78
C LEU A 104 -5.97 10.17 -14.69
N GLY A 105 -5.72 11.42 -14.24
CA GLY A 105 -5.96 12.62 -15.04
C GLY A 105 -7.39 12.71 -15.57
N ASP A 106 -7.53 12.86 -16.89
CA ASP A 106 -8.84 13.00 -17.56
C ASP A 106 -9.70 11.73 -17.50
N TYR A 107 -9.16 10.60 -17.03
CA TYR A 107 -9.86 9.32 -16.87
C TYR A 107 -10.39 9.07 -15.47
N GLU A 108 -10.19 10.00 -14.53
CA GLU A 108 -10.81 9.92 -13.20
C GLU A 108 -12.34 9.81 -13.32
N GLY A 109 -12.91 8.75 -12.75
CA GLY A 109 -14.35 8.50 -12.71
C GLY A 109 -14.95 7.95 -14.01
N ARG A 110 -14.17 7.76 -15.06
CA ARG A 110 -14.65 7.10 -16.28
C ARG A 110 -14.77 5.59 -16.09
N SER A 111 -15.51 4.94 -16.97
CA SER A 111 -15.64 3.49 -16.96
C SER A 111 -14.46 2.80 -17.65
N TRP A 112 -14.29 1.49 -17.40
CA TRP A 112 -13.33 0.68 -18.13
C TRP A 112 -13.66 0.59 -19.62
N GLU A 113 -14.95 0.57 -19.97
CA GLU A 113 -15.41 0.54 -21.36
C GLU A 113 -14.98 1.79 -22.12
N GLU A 114 -15.01 2.96 -21.48
CA GLU A 114 -14.51 4.19 -22.09
C GLU A 114 -12.99 4.15 -22.35
N PHE A 115 -12.23 3.57 -21.43
CA PHE A 115 -10.79 3.35 -21.62
C PHE A 115 -10.53 2.32 -22.75
N GLU A 116 -11.28 1.23 -22.79
CA GLU A 116 -11.14 0.19 -23.81
C GLU A 116 -11.58 0.66 -25.21
N ALA A 117 -12.44 1.65 -25.28
CA ALA A 117 -12.88 2.25 -26.54
C ALA A 117 -11.86 3.24 -27.16
N ASP A 118 -10.84 3.66 -26.38
CA ASP A 118 -9.77 4.54 -26.87
C ASP A 118 -8.64 3.69 -27.48
N ASP A 119 -8.72 3.45 -28.78
CA ASP A 119 -7.77 2.61 -29.52
C ASP A 119 -6.33 3.14 -29.46
N ASP A 120 -6.13 4.46 -29.53
CA ASP A 120 -4.81 5.08 -29.51
C ASP A 120 -4.15 4.91 -28.13
N LEU A 121 -4.92 5.16 -27.07
CA LEU A 121 -4.46 5.01 -25.70
C LEU A 121 -4.15 3.55 -25.37
N ARG A 122 -5.03 2.64 -25.79
CA ARG A 122 -4.83 1.19 -25.60
C ARG A 122 -3.60 0.68 -26.35
N ALA A 123 -3.35 1.17 -27.55
CA ALA A 123 -2.14 0.85 -28.32
C ALA A 123 -0.88 1.35 -27.62
N ALA A 124 -0.91 2.58 -27.07
CA ALA A 124 0.19 3.15 -26.29
C ALA A 124 0.50 2.32 -25.04
N PHE A 125 -0.53 1.96 -24.24
CA PHE A 125 -0.37 1.10 -23.07
C PHE A 125 0.12 -0.31 -23.42
N THR A 126 -0.28 -0.84 -24.59
CA THR A 126 0.22 -2.15 -25.05
C THR A 126 1.70 -2.09 -25.42
N ALA A 127 2.14 -0.97 -25.99
CA ALA A 127 3.54 -0.78 -26.41
C ALA A 127 4.46 -0.50 -25.19
N ASP A 128 4.01 0.32 -24.26
CA ASP A 128 4.74 0.67 -23.02
C ASP A 128 3.78 0.85 -21.84
N PRO A 129 3.38 -0.24 -21.18
CA PRO A 129 2.44 -0.18 -20.05
C PRO A 129 3.02 0.53 -18.82
N TYR A 130 4.34 0.66 -18.74
CA TYR A 130 5.01 1.26 -17.59
C TYR A 130 5.26 2.76 -17.76
N GLY A 131 5.68 3.18 -18.95
CA GLY A 131 6.00 4.58 -19.23
C GLY A 131 4.81 5.39 -19.74
N THR A 132 3.74 4.75 -20.25
CA THR A 132 2.56 5.46 -20.73
C THR A 132 1.76 6.07 -19.59
N ALA A 133 1.44 7.36 -19.71
CA ALA A 133 0.54 8.06 -18.79
C ALA A 133 -0.83 8.29 -19.45
N LEU A 134 -1.87 8.30 -18.63
CA LEU A 134 -3.18 8.81 -19.06
C LEU A 134 -3.11 10.32 -19.31
N PRO A 135 -3.91 10.89 -20.23
CA PRO A 135 -3.96 12.33 -20.43
C PRO A 135 -4.21 13.10 -19.13
N GLY A 136 -3.34 14.06 -18.83
CA GLY A 136 -3.41 14.81 -17.57
C GLY A 136 -2.98 14.07 -16.31
N GLY A 137 -2.66 12.78 -16.40
CA GLY A 137 -2.27 11.93 -15.28
C GLY A 137 -0.79 11.56 -15.24
N GLU A 138 -0.46 10.50 -14.50
CA GLU A 138 0.90 9.99 -14.37
C GLU A 138 1.05 8.56 -14.94
N SER A 139 2.29 8.18 -15.28
CA SER A 139 2.64 6.81 -15.64
C SER A 139 2.95 5.97 -14.40
N LEU A 140 2.97 4.64 -14.55
CA LEU A 140 3.45 3.74 -13.48
C LEU A 140 4.90 4.06 -13.08
N ALA A 141 5.75 4.48 -14.02
CA ALA A 141 7.11 4.92 -13.72
C ALA A 141 7.15 6.11 -12.77
N HIS A 142 6.28 7.12 -12.98
CA HIS A 142 6.17 8.28 -12.10
C HIS A 142 5.64 7.89 -10.72
N LEU A 143 4.58 7.07 -10.67
CA LEU A 143 4.04 6.50 -9.42
C LEU A 143 5.14 5.83 -8.61
N VAL A 144 5.88 4.90 -9.22
CA VAL A 144 6.95 4.15 -8.55
C VAL A 144 8.04 5.08 -8.03
N ALA A 145 8.48 6.04 -8.84
CA ALA A 145 9.54 6.98 -8.44
C ALA A 145 9.16 7.80 -7.18
N ARG A 146 7.91 8.36 -7.14
CA ARG A 146 7.47 9.16 -5.98
C ARG A 146 7.24 8.30 -4.74
N VAL A 147 6.67 7.11 -4.90
CA VAL A 147 6.40 6.20 -3.77
C VAL A 147 7.68 5.70 -3.15
N LEU A 148 8.66 5.25 -3.95
CA LEU A 148 9.94 4.80 -3.42
C LEU A 148 10.72 5.93 -2.76
N THR A 149 10.57 7.18 -3.22
CA THR A 149 11.16 8.33 -2.52
C THR A 149 10.54 8.51 -1.13
N ALA A 150 9.23 8.36 -0.97
CA ALA A 150 8.59 8.39 0.35
C ALA A 150 9.07 7.25 1.25
N VAL A 151 9.21 6.03 0.71
CA VAL A 151 9.71 4.87 1.47
C VAL A 151 11.16 5.09 1.93
N ARG A 152 12.03 5.65 1.07
CA ARG A 152 13.42 5.98 1.44
C ARG A 152 13.48 6.94 2.61
N ASP A 153 12.62 7.95 2.64
CA ASP A 153 12.55 8.89 3.77
C ASP A 153 12.11 8.18 5.07
N VAL A 154 11.13 7.25 4.99
CA VAL A 154 10.72 6.42 6.13
C VAL A 154 11.89 5.56 6.62
N LEU A 155 12.61 4.91 5.74
CA LEU A 155 13.78 4.09 6.09
C LEU A 155 14.90 4.94 6.70
N ALA A 156 15.20 6.09 6.10
CA ALA A 156 16.24 7.01 6.57
C ALA A 156 15.95 7.54 7.99
N ALA A 157 14.67 7.81 8.33
CA ALA A 157 14.27 8.20 9.67
C ALA A 157 14.56 7.11 10.72
N HIS A 158 14.77 5.86 10.30
CA HIS A 158 15.18 4.73 11.14
C HIS A 158 16.64 4.33 10.97
N GLY A 159 17.46 5.20 10.33
CA GLY A 159 18.88 4.94 10.12
C GLY A 159 19.17 3.82 9.11
N LEU A 160 18.21 3.51 8.24
CA LEU A 160 18.34 2.52 7.18
C LEU A 160 18.50 3.22 5.83
N SER A 161 19.34 2.67 4.95
CA SER A 161 19.40 3.07 3.54
C SER A 161 18.64 2.08 2.68
N ASP A 162 18.11 2.56 1.56
CA ASP A 162 17.48 1.74 0.51
C ASP A 162 18.55 1.08 -0.40
N ASP A 163 19.82 1.21 -0.07
CA ASP A 163 20.94 0.61 -0.80
C ASP A 163 20.97 -0.93 -0.71
N ALA A 164 19.79 -1.55 -0.67
CA ALA A 164 19.64 -2.91 -1.13
C ALA A 164 19.90 -2.90 -2.64
N ASP A 165 21.18 -2.79 -3.02
CA ASP A 165 21.63 -3.04 -4.38
C ASP A 165 21.19 -4.46 -4.74
N LEU A 166 20.04 -4.56 -5.39
CA LEU A 166 19.48 -5.83 -5.90
C LEU A 166 20.29 -6.35 -7.10
N SER A 167 21.47 -5.75 -7.39
CA SER A 167 22.40 -6.33 -8.35
C SER A 167 22.81 -7.73 -7.88
N THR A 168 22.82 -8.66 -8.79
CA THR A 168 23.17 -10.08 -8.53
C THR A 168 24.57 -10.24 -7.89
N GLU A 169 25.47 -9.27 -8.06
CA GLU A 169 26.81 -9.27 -7.45
C GLU A 169 26.78 -8.82 -5.98
N ALA A 170 25.99 -7.80 -5.61
CA ALA A 170 25.84 -7.37 -4.22
C ALA A 170 25.11 -8.42 -3.37
N VAL A 171 24.11 -9.10 -3.94
CA VAL A 171 23.42 -10.23 -3.29
C VAL A 171 24.38 -11.38 -2.98
N ALA A 172 25.32 -11.70 -3.86
CA ALA A 172 26.27 -12.78 -3.65
C ALA A 172 27.30 -12.48 -2.55
N THR A 173 27.77 -11.22 -2.43
CA THR A 173 28.76 -10.83 -1.40
C THR A 173 28.13 -10.55 -0.04
N SER A 174 26.93 -9.99 0.02
CA SER A 174 26.23 -9.75 1.29
C SER A 174 25.70 -11.05 1.91
N ASN A 175 25.27 -12.03 1.08
CA ASN A 175 24.81 -13.35 1.52
C ASN A 175 25.85 -14.09 2.40
N ALA A 176 27.11 -14.02 2.05
CA ALA A 176 28.17 -14.72 2.80
C ALA A 176 28.38 -14.11 4.20
N SER A 177 28.23 -12.80 4.35
CA SER A 177 28.38 -12.11 5.64
C SER A 177 27.17 -12.24 6.56
N ALA A 178 25.94 -12.19 5.99
CA ALA A 178 24.71 -12.29 6.77
C ALA A 178 24.43 -13.71 7.29
N VAL A 179 24.78 -14.74 6.52
CA VAL A 179 24.69 -16.15 6.96
C VAL A 179 25.68 -16.41 8.09
N ALA A 180 26.85 -15.75 8.07
CA ALA A 180 27.87 -15.88 9.11
C ALA A 180 27.50 -15.16 10.42
N SER A 181 26.68 -14.11 10.38
CA SER A 181 26.29 -13.32 11.57
C SER A 181 25.04 -13.79 12.29
N GLY A 182 24.34 -14.80 11.78
CA GLY A 182 23.06 -15.30 12.33
C GLY A 182 21.91 -14.30 12.15
N PHE A 183 20.68 -14.79 12.11
CA PHE A 183 19.49 -13.93 12.10
C PHE A 183 19.39 -13.17 13.42
N HIS A 184 19.74 -11.88 13.41
CA HIS A 184 19.52 -11.03 14.58
C HIS A 184 18.02 -10.84 14.79
N ALA A 185 17.56 -11.11 16.01
CA ALA A 185 16.20 -10.73 16.41
C ALA A 185 16.10 -9.21 16.29
N ILE A 186 15.08 -8.73 15.56
CA ILE A 186 14.81 -7.29 15.43
C ILE A 186 14.45 -6.77 16.82
N ALA A 187 15.12 -5.71 17.24
CA ALA A 187 14.82 -5.07 18.52
C ALA A 187 13.38 -4.57 18.54
N PRO A 188 12.65 -4.74 19.67
CA PRO A 188 11.34 -4.13 19.86
C PRO A 188 11.46 -2.61 19.73
N GLY A 189 10.69 -1.99 18.81
CA GLY A 189 10.66 -0.53 18.64
C GLY A 189 11.05 -0.04 17.25
N GLU A 190 11.59 -0.88 16.39
CA GLU A 190 11.94 -0.50 15.02
C GLU A 190 10.83 -0.91 14.03
N ASN A 191 9.65 -0.31 14.17
CA ASN A 191 8.52 -0.55 13.31
C ASN A 191 8.02 0.76 12.69
N ALA A 192 7.47 0.70 11.47
CA ALA A 192 6.68 1.76 10.86
C ALA A 192 5.50 1.16 10.10
N CYS A 193 4.47 1.97 9.90
CA CYS A 193 3.29 1.58 9.13
C CYS A 193 3.02 2.61 8.02
N ILE A 194 2.68 2.13 6.84
CA ILE A 194 2.21 2.95 5.71
C ILE A 194 0.81 2.49 5.35
N VAL A 195 -0.15 3.42 5.37
CA VAL A 195 -1.50 3.20 4.85
C VAL A 195 -1.62 3.89 3.50
N ALA A 196 -1.86 3.11 2.45
CA ALA A 196 -1.88 3.62 1.08
C ALA A 196 -2.92 2.88 0.21
N HIS A 197 -2.66 2.80 -1.07
CA HIS A 197 -3.56 2.28 -2.11
C HIS A 197 -2.93 1.08 -2.82
N ASP A 198 -3.66 0.47 -3.76
CA ASP A 198 -3.18 -0.68 -4.51
C ASP A 198 -1.89 -0.38 -5.29
N GLY A 199 -1.88 0.70 -6.08
CA GLY A 199 -0.72 1.11 -6.88
C GLY A 199 0.55 1.35 -6.06
N PRO A 200 0.53 2.22 -5.03
CA PRO A 200 1.67 2.44 -4.15
C PRO A 200 2.16 1.17 -3.46
N ILE A 201 1.27 0.33 -2.95
CA ILE A 201 1.66 -0.92 -2.29
C ILE A 201 2.31 -1.88 -3.28
N ARG A 202 1.77 -1.99 -4.52
CA ARG A 202 2.42 -2.75 -5.60
C ARG A 202 3.79 -2.20 -5.94
N ALA A 203 3.93 -0.86 -6.03
CA ALA A 203 5.22 -0.23 -6.31
C ALA A 203 6.29 -0.66 -5.30
N ILE A 204 5.95 -0.63 -4.01
CA ILE A 204 6.85 -1.05 -2.93
C ILE A 204 7.16 -2.55 -3.02
N LEU A 205 6.12 -3.38 -3.10
CA LEU A 205 6.29 -4.84 -3.11
C LEU A 205 7.04 -5.32 -4.36
N ASN A 206 6.67 -4.81 -5.55
CA ASN A 206 7.34 -5.19 -6.80
C ASN A 206 8.81 -4.81 -6.78
N HIS A 207 9.15 -3.62 -6.24
CA HIS A 207 10.54 -3.18 -6.10
C HIS A 207 11.35 -4.17 -5.26
N TYR A 208 10.90 -4.49 -4.05
CA TYR A 208 11.66 -5.36 -3.14
C TYR A 208 11.59 -6.85 -3.49
N LEU A 209 10.63 -7.27 -4.30
CA LEU A 209 10.55 -8.64 -4.84
C LEU A 209 11.30 -8.80 -6.17
N GLY A 210 11.82 -7.71 -6.75
CA GLY A 210 12.46 -7.75 -8.06
C GLY A 210 11.49 -8.10 -9.20
N VAL A 211 10.20 -7.76 -9.04
CA VAL A 211 9.19 -7.98 -10.08
C VAL A 211 9.41 -6.96 -11.19
N PRO A 212 9.68 -7.39 -12.43
CA PRO A 212 9.94 -6.46 -13.52
C PRO A 212 8.67 -5.71 -13.95
N PRO A 213 8.81 -4.50 -14.55
CA PRO A 213 7.69 -3.63 -14.90
C PRO A 213 6.60 -4.31 -15.74
N GLU A 214 6.95 -5.21 -16.64
CA GLU A 214 6.04 -5.95 -17.52
C GLU A 214 5.12 -6.90 -16.75
N LYS A 215 5.48 -7.20 -15.50
CA LYS A 215 4.73 -8.05 -14.58
C LYS A 215 4.06 -7.26 -13.45
N TRP A 216 3.80 -5.98 -13.66
CA TRP A 216 3.21 -5.08 -12.66
C TRP A 216 1.99 -5.68 -11.94
N TRP A 217 1.15 -6.39 -12.66
CA TRP A 217 -0.10 -6.95 -12.16
C TRP A 217 0.03 -8.32 -11.46
N THR A 218 1.25 -8.81 -11.24
CA THR A 218 1.48 -10.13 -10.59
C THR A 218 0.94 -10.19 -9.17
N LEU A 219 0.99 -9.08 -8.43
CA LEU A 219 0.49 -9.01 -7.06
C LEU A 219 -0.89 -8.38 -7.04
N SER A 220 -1.74 -8.86 -6.15
CA SER A 220 -3.04 -8.26 -5.84
C SER A 220 -3.10 -7.90 -4.37
N THR A 221 -3.75 -6.80 -4.02
CA THR A 221 -4.00 -6.41 -2.63
C THR A 221 -5.50 -6.25 -2.38
N THR A 222 -5.96 -6.70 -1.24
CA THR A 222 -7.35 -6.58 -0.77
C THR A 222 -7.51 -5.34 0.08
N HIS A 223 -8.65 -4.67 0.06
CA HIS A 223 -8.95 -3.55 0.95
C HIS A 223 -8.83 -3.99 2.41
N GLY A 224 -8.07 -3.26 3.22
CA GLY A 224 -7.70 -3.65 4.58
C GLY A 224 -6.65 -4.75 4.67
N GLY A 225 -6.15 -5.28 3.55
CA GLY A 225 -5.07 -6.26 3.52
C GLY A 225 -3.76 -5.69 4.05
N VAL A 226 -2.97 -6.52 4.72
CA VAL A 226 -1.70 -6.14 5.35
C VAL A 226 -0.55 -6.91 4.75
N SER A 227 0.53 -6.21 4.38
CA SER A 227 1.79 -6.82 3.97
C SER A 227 2.90 -6.41 4.95
N LEU A 228 3.95 -7.21 5.06
CA LEU A 228 5.07 -6.95 5.96
C LEU A 228 6.41 -7.18 5.25
N LEU A 229 7.22 -6.13 5.21
CA LEU A 229 8.62 -6.17 4.85
C LEU A 229 9.47 -6.00 6.12
N GLN A 230 10.57 -6.72 6.18
CA GLN A 230 11.51 -6.68 7.28
C GLN A 230 12.88 -6.29 6.74
N PHE A 231 13.40 -5.15 7.23
CA PHE A 231 14.70 -4.62 6.85
C PHE A 231 15.73 -4.93 7.93
N SER A 232 16.87 -5.53 7.57
CA SER A 232 17.92 -5.87 8.50
C SER A 232 19.26 -6.01 7.78
N GLY A 233 20.28 -5.21 8.16
CA GLY A 233 21.65 -5.39 7.71
C GLY A 233 21.87 -5.39 6.19
N GLY A 234 21.15 -4.56 5.44
CA GLY A 234 21.20 -4.52 3.98
C GLY A 234 20.29 -5.55 3.28
N TRP A 235 19.47 -6.28 4.03
CA TRP A 235 18.53 -7.27 3.54
C TRP A 235 17.09 -6.81 3.67
N VAL A 236 16.29 -7.19 2.68
CA VAL A 236 14.82 -7.06 2.77
C VAL A 236 14.21 -8.46 2.71
N ASN A 237 13.44 -8.80 3.73
CA ASN A 237 12.70 -10.04 3.81
C ASN A 237 11.20 -9.73 3.72
N VAL A 238 10.55 -10.16 2.66
CA VAL A 238 9.08 -10.07 2.52
C VAL A 238 8.47 -11.20 3.33
N ARG A 239 7.94 -10.88 4.52
CA ARG A 239 7.41 -11.86 5.47
C ARG A 239 6.07 -12.41 5.04
N TYR A 240 5.20 -11.55 4.51
CA TYR A 240 3.94 -11.89 3.87
C TYR A 240 3.43 -10.74 3.01
N VAL A 241 2.65 -11.09 2.01
CA VAL A 241 1.97 -10.18 1.10
C VAL A 241 0.48 -10.37 1.26
N ASN A 242 -0.27 -9.27 1.35
CA ASN A 242 -1.73 -9.26 1.36
C ASN A 242 -2.36 -10.27 2.33
N ALA A 243 -1.91 -10.28 3.58
CA ALA A 243 -2.54 -11.11 4.61
C ALA A 243 -3.95 -10.57 4.91
N THR A 244 -4.96 -11.45 4.80
CA THR A 244 -6.39 -11.12 4.89
C THR A 244 -7.16 -11.94 5.93
N SER A 245 -6.48 -12.77 6.73
CA SER A 245 -7.14 -13.62 7.74
C SER A 245 -8.00 -12.86 8.74
N HIS A 246 -7.65 -11.60 9.04
CA HIS A 246 -8.41 -10.70 9.91
C HIS A 246 -9.68 -10.13 9.23
N LEU A 247 -9.82 -10.29 7.92
CA LEU A 247 -10.98 -9.86 7.13
C LEU A 247 -11.97 -11.00 6.91
N ALA A 248 -11.75 -12.16 7.56
CA ALA A 248 -12.61 -13.32 7.39
C ALA A 248 -14.07 -12.98 7.71
N GLY A 249 -14.95 -13.26 6.76
CA GLY A 249 -16.39 -12.93 6.85
C GLY A 249 -16.80 -11.56 6.31
N LEU A 250 -15.85 -10.66 5.96
CA LEU A 250 -16.15 -9.34 5.40
C LEU A 250 -16.25 -9.32 3.85
N GLY A 251 -16.03 -10.46 3.21
CA GLY A 251 -15.97 -10.56 1.75
C GLY A 251 -14.61 -10.14 1.16
N ASP A 252 -14.29 -10.67 -0.01
CA ASP A 252 -13.08 -10.28 -0.77
C ASP A 252 -13.44 -9.11 -1.69
N THR A 253 -12.67 -8.04 -1.60
CA THR A 253 -12.81 -6.82 -2.41
C THR A 253 -11.52 -6.50 -3.17
N ALA A 254 -10.71 -7.52 -3.47
CA ALA A 254 -9.54 -7.37 -4.32
C ALA A 254 -9.97 -7.00 -5.75
N PHE A 255 -9.29 -6.04 -6.36
CA PHE A 255 -9.40 -5.83 -7.79
C PHE A 255 -8.73 -7.00 -8.52
N VAL A 256 -9.50 -7.77 -9.24
CA VAL A 256 -8.99 -8.77 -10.18
C VAL A 256 -9.21 -8.20 -11.58
N PRO A 257 -8.13 -7.83 -12.33
CA PRO A 257 -8.28 -7.46 -13.72
C PRO A 257 -8.95 -8.62 -14.46
N SER A 258 -9.98 -8.35 -15.26
CA SER A 258 -10.43 -9.33 -16.25
C SER A 258 -9.24 -9.67 -17.15
N ALA A 259 -8.93 -10.94 -17.31
CA ALA A 259 -7.94 -11.35 -18.31
C ALA A 259 -8.40 -10.82 -19.66
N PRO A 260 -7.52 -10.22 -20.48
CA PRO A 260 -7.88 -9.88 -21.83
C PRO A 260 -8.37 -11.17 -22.53
N ASP A 261 -9.49 -11.08 -23.23
CA ASP A 261 -10.14 -12.23 -23.91
C ASP A 261 -9.22 -12.95 -24.93
N ASP A 262 -8.06 -12.39 -25.24
CA ASP A 262 -7.07 -12.89 -26.19
C ASP A 262 -5.79 -13.47 -25.55
N ALA A 263 -5.77 -13.85 -24.29
CA ALA A 263 -4.62 -14.59 -23.78
C ALA A 263 -4.56 -15.96 -24.49
N PRO A 264 -3.52 -16.24 -25.31
CA PRO A 264 -3.41 -17.55 -25.97
C PRO A 264 -3.35 -18.62 -24.88
N ALA A 265 -4.25 -19.60 -24.97
CA ALA A 265 -4.26 -20.73 -24.05
C ALA A 265 -2.85 -21.32 -23.98
N ALA A 266 -2.27 -21.31 -22.79
CA ALA A 266 -0.98 -21.94 -22.55
C ALA A 266 -1.11 -23.44 -22.94
N ARG A 267 -0.38 -23.82 -24.00
CA ARG A 267 -0.19 -25.23 -24.38
C ARG A 267 0.94 -25.83 -23.56
#